data_5d7a71d02d9bac2d006880d51363a344
#
_entry.id   5d7a71d02d9bac2d006880d51363a344
#
_cell.length_a   1.000
_cell.length_b   1.000
_cell.length_c   1.000
_cell.angle_alpha   90.00
_cell.angle_beta   90.00
_cell.angle_gamma   90.00
#
_symmetry.space_group_name_H-M   'P 1'
#
loop_
_entity.id
_entity.type
_entity.pdbx_description
1 polymer ?
#
loop_
_entity_poly.entity_id
_entity_poly.type
_entity_poly.pdbx_seq_one_letter_code
_entity_poly.pdbx_strand_id
1 'polypeptide(L)'
;LQKLYDQCDERTRAIFINTPNNPTGWVMPREQMVEVLAFARERGIWIVSDEVYTRMVYDGRAAPSFLEIAQPDDPVLVVNSFSKSWAMTGWRMGWITHPPELGDVLGNMIEFNYSCLPTFIQRAGIKAIAEGERAVAQIVEHCRIGRDICNQRLPNLPKVRDYRPAS
;
A
#
# COMPACT_ATOMS: atom_id res chain seq x y z
N LEU A 1 17.75 5.77 -3.59
CA LEU A 1 16.86 6.53 -4.49
C LEU A 1 17.56 6.96 -5.78
N GLN A 2 18.87 7.29 -5.77
CA GLN A 2 19.57 7.77 -6.97
C GLN A 2 19.35 6.88 -8.20
N LYS A 3 19.44 5.55 -8.04
CA LYS A 3 19.17 4.60 -9.15
C LYS A 3 17.74 4.70 -9.71
N LEU A 4 16.76 5.07 -8.89
CA LEU A 4 15.38 5.32 -9.35
C LEU A 4 15.34 6.61 -10.20
N TYR A 5 15.96 7.66 -9.71
CA TYR A 5 15.99 8.95 -10.43
C TYR A 5 16.72 8.86 -11.77
N ASP A 6 17.81 8.11 -11.82
CA ASP A 6 18.59 7.88 -13.06
C ASP A 6 17.80 7.12 -14.14
N GLN A 7 16.72 6.43 -13.76
CA GLN A 7 15.83 5.75 -14.71
C GLN A 7 14.69 6.64 -15.23
N CYS A 8 14.51 7.83 -14.63
CA CYS A 8 13.46 8.75 -15.05
C CYS A 8 13.95 9.66 -16.17
N ASP A 9 13.22 9.70 -17.28
CA ASP A 9 13.46 10.54 -18.45
C ASP A 9 12.24 11.42 -18.78
N GLU A 10 12.28 12.16 -19.89
CA GLU A 10 11.21 13.03 -20.38
C GLU A 10 9.89 12.30 -20.67
N ARG A 11 9.94 10.99 -20.88
CA ARG A 11 8.77 10.14 -21.14
C ARG A 11 8.16 9.55 -19.88
N THR A 12 8.86 9.64 -18.75
CA THR A 12 8.37 9.14 -17.47
C THR A 12 7.14 9.94 -17.05
N ARG A 13 6.03 9.24 -16.81
CA ARG A 13 4.75 9.85 -16.39
C ARG A 13 4.42 9.54 -14.94
N ALA A 14 4.89 8.43 -14.42
CA ALA A 14 4.64 8.04 -13.04
C ALA A 14 5.77 7.16 -12.49
N ILE A 15 5.92 7.20 -11.16
CA ILE A 15 6.70 6.26 -10.36
C ILE A 15 5.70 5.39 -9.61
N PHE A 16 5.80 4.06 -9.79
CA PHE A 16 5.00 3.11 -9.02
C PHE A 16 5.80 2.59 -7.83
N ILE A 17 5.22 2.71 -6.63
CA ILE A 17 5.83 2.29 -5.36
C ILE A 17 4.87 1.35 -4.64
N ASN A 18 5.33 0.14 -4.29
CA ASN A 18 4.59 -0.75 -3.42
C ASN A 18 5.25 -0.79 -2.04
N THR A 19 4.57 -0.25 -1.03
CA THR A 19 5.09 -0.15 0.34
C THR A 19 3.96 -0.23 1.38
N PRO A 20 4.02 -1.18 2.32
CA PRO A 20 4.96 -2.30 2.44
C PRO A 20 4.94 -3.22 1.22
N ASN A 21 6.12 -3.69 0.81
CA ASN A 21 6.29 -4.39 -0.47
C ASN A 21 5.97 -5.88 -0.38
N ASN A 22 5.23 -6.38 -1.32
CA ASN A 22 5.08 -7.80 -1.57
C ASN A 22 5.97 -8.21 -2.78
N PRO A 23 6.96 -9.12 -2.64
CA PRO A 23 7.08 -10.11 -1.55
C PRO A 23 8.15 -9.79 -0.50
N THR A 24 8.88 -8.68 -0.59
CA THR A 24 10.11 -8.47 0.19
C THR A 24 9.86 -8.04 1.64
N GLY A 25 8.68 -7.50 1.94
CA GLY A 25 8.36 -6.89 3.24
C GLY A 25 9.03 -5.52 3.46
N TRP A 26 9.77 -4.99 2.46
CA TRP A 26 10.39 -3.68 2.59
C TRP A 26 9.34 -2.59 2.80
N VAL A 27 9.61 -1.72 3.76
CA VAL A 27 8.81 -0.54 4.06
C VAL A 27 9.62 0.70 3.70
N MET A 28 9.03 1.58 2.91
CA MET A 28 9.68 2.83 2.52
C MET A 28 9.73 3.78 3.73
N PRO A 29 10.93 4.25 4.16
CA PRO A 29 11.03 5.23 5.22
C PRO A 29 10.37 6.56 4.83
N ARG A 30 9.78 7.24 5.81
CA ARG A 30 9.10 8.53 5.60
C ARG A 30 9.99 9.58 4.93
N GLU A 31 11.26 9.61 5.30
CA GLU A 31 12.26 10.53 4.74
C GLU A 31 12.43 10.30 3.23
N GLN A 32 12.46 9.03 2.81
CA GLN A 32 12.54 8.68 1.39
C GLN A 32 11.25 9.03 0.63
N MET A 33 10.08 8.92 1.27
CA MET A 33 8.83 9.37 0.67
C MET A 33 8.85 10.88 0.41
N VAL A 34 9.37 11.67 1.36
CA VAL A 34 9.52 13.13 1.19
C VAL A 34 10.45 13.47 0.02
N GLU A 35 11.59 12.77 -0.11
CA GLU A 35 12.52 12.98 -1.22
C GLU A 35 11.88 12.63 -2.58
N VAL A 36 11.18 11.50 -2.66
CA VAL A 36 10.51 11.08 -3.91
C VAL A 36 9.38 12.02 -4.27
N LEU A 37 8.62 12.51 -3.28
CA LEU A 37 7.56 13.49 -3.53
C LEU A 37 8.12 14.82 -4.05
N ALA A 38 9.22 15.29 -3.48
CA ALA A 38 9.90 16.50 -3.96
C ALA A 38 10.38 16.32 -5.41
N PHE A 39 11.00 15.19 -5.73
CA PHE A 39 11.43 14.85 -7.09
C PHE A 39 10.24 14.79 -8.07
N ALA A 40 9.13 14.18 -7.65
CA ALA A 40 7.92 14.07 -8.48
C ALA A 40 7.32 15.47 -8.80
N ARG A 41 7.26 16.35 -7.80
CA ARG A 41 6.80 17.74 -7.97
C ARG A 41 7.69 18.52 -8.95
N GLU A 42 9.01 18.42 -8.80
CA GLU A 42 9.97 19.10 -9.67
C GLU A 42 9.86 18.67 -11.13
N ARG A 43 9.63 17.39 -11.36
CA ARG A 43 9.56 16.78 -12.70
C ARG A 43 8.16 16.76 -13.31
N GLY A 44 7.12 17.10 -12.56
CA GLY A 44 5.74 17.02 -13.01
C GLY A 44 5.29 15.59 -13.32
N ILE A 45 5.78 14.61 -12.56
CA ILE A 45 5.44 13.18 -12.69
C ILE A 45 4.59 12.70 -11.51
N TRP A 46 3.79 11.68 -11.74
CA TRP A 46 2.88 11.12 -10.73
C TRP A 46 3.58 10.10 -9.83
N ILE A 47 3.12 10.00 -8.60
CA ILE A 47 3.39 8.86 -7.72
C ILE A 47 2.14 8.01 -7.64
N VAL A 48 2.26 6.73 -7.94
CA VAL A 48 1.23 5.72 -7.67
C VAL A 48 1.74 4.83 -6.55
N SER A 49 1.23 5.04 -5.35
CA SER A 49 1.62 4.29 -4.16
C SER A 49 0.62 3.18 -3.88
N ASP A 50 1.05 1.93 -4.02
CA ASP A 50 0.30 0.77 -3.58
C ASP A 50 0.59 0.50 -2.10
N GLU A 51 -0.37 0.88 -1.26
CA GLU A 51 -0.28 0.83 0.19
C GLU A 51 -1.22 -0.23 0.80
N VAL A 52 -1.58 -1.25 0.05
CA VAL A 52 -2.53 -2.29 0.49
C VAL A 52 -2.10 -3.05 1.75
N TYR A 53 -0.80 -3.02 2.08
CA TYR A 53 -0.23 -3.67 3.26
C TYR A 53 0.09 -2.71 4.42
N THR A 54 -0.31 -1.43 4.33
CA THR A 54 0.03 -0.40 5.33
C THR A 54 -0.25 -0.83 6.77
N ARG A 55 -1.28 -1.61 7.01
CA ARG A 55 -1.65 -2.09 8.35
C ARG A 55 -1.06 -3.47 8.72
N MET A 56 -0.27 -4.07 7.82
CA MET A 56 0.34 -5.39 8.01
C MET A 56 1.79 -5.27 8.51
N VAL A 57 1.99 -4.44 9.53
CA VAL A 57 3.29 -4.21 10.19
C VAL A 57 3.27 -4.72 11.63
N TYR A 58 4.43 -5.09 12.16
CA TYR A 58 4.54 -5.78 13.46
C TYR A 58 5.00 -4.87 14.61
N ASP A 59 5.52 -3.70 14.31
CA ASP A 59 6.17 -2.76 15.24
C ASP A 59 5.42 -1.43 15.40
N GLY A 60 4.20 -1.36 14.90
CA GLY A 60 3.38 -0.16 14.97
C GLY A 60 1.92 -0.42 14.58
N ARG A 61 1.14 0.67 14.45
CA ARG A 61 -0.24 0.56 13.97
C ARG A 61 -0.36 0.53 12.45
N ALA A 62 0.54 1.23 11.76
CA ALA A 62 0.58 1.35 10.32
C ALA A 62 1.98 1.73 9.84
N ALA A 63 2.33 1.32 8.63
CA ALA A 63 3.50 1.83 7.92
C ALA A 63 3.29 3.30 7.51
N PRO A 64 4.37 4.06 7.26
CA PRO A 64 4.26 5.39 6.68
C PRO A 64 3.45 5.40 5.38
N SER A 65 2.72 6.48 5.14
CA SER A 65 1.90 6.69 3.95
C SER A 65 2.26 8.01 3.25
N PHE A 66 2.17 8.03 1.92
CA PHE A 66 2.28 9.29 1.17
C PHE A 66 1.18 10.28 1.56
N LEU A 67 0.03 9.82 2.05
CA LEU A 67 -1.04 10.70 2.54
C LEU A 67 -0.67 11.51 3.78
N GLU A 68 0.37 11.12 4.53
CA GLU A 68 0.85 11.87 5.68
C GLU A 68 1.69 13.10 5.30
N ILE A 69 2.16 13.17 4.05
CA ILE A 69 3.10 14.19 3.58
C ILE A 69 2.62 14.93 2.33
N ALA A 70 1.70 14.34 1.56
CA ALA A 70 1.15 14.94 0.36
C ALA A 70 0.11 16.03 0.70
N GLN A 71 0.06 17.06 -0.13
CA GLN A 71 -1.02 18.04 -0.16
C GLN A 71 -2.13 17.56 -1.10
N PRO A 72 -3.37 18.07 -0.98
CA PRO A 72 -4.50 17.62 -1.79
C PRO A 72 -4.32 17.74 -3.32
N ASP A 73 -3.45 18.63 -3.76
CA ASP A 73 -3.13 18.91 -5.18
C ASP A 73 -1.81 18.29 -5.65
N ASP A 74 -1.15 17.50 -4.80
CA ASP A 74 0.06 16.79 -5.20
C ASP A 74 -0.23 15.67 -6.21
N PRO A 75 0.70 15.38 -7.12
CA PRO A 75 0.55 14.33 -8.11
C PRO A 75 0.70 12.92 -7.48
N VAL A 76 -0.17 12.60 -6.53
CA VAL A 76 -0.10 11.35 -5.74
C VAL A 76 -1.43 10.60 -5.82
N LEU A 77 -1.35 9.35 -6.20
CA LEU A 77 -2.43 8.37 -6.11
C LEU A 77 -2.06 7.32 -5.07
N VAL A 78 -2.87 7.16 -4.04
CA VAL A 78 -2.67 6.10 -3.04
C VAL A 78 -3.74 5.04 -3.20
N VAL A 79 -3.31 3.81 -3.44
CA VAL A 79 -4.17 2.65 -3.63
C VAL A 79 -4.21 1.83 -2.34
N ASN A 80 -5.41 1.55 -1.87
CA ASN A 80 -5.66 0.74 -0.69
C ASN A 80 -6.72 -0.33 -0.93
N SER A 81 -6.78 -1.33 -0.05
CA SER A 81 -7.68 -2.46 -0.20
C SER A 81 -8.13 -3.02 1.15
N PHE A 82 -9.36 -3.51 1.19
CA PHE A 82 -9.86 -4.30 2.31
C PHE A 82 -9.31 -5.73 2.33
N SER A 83 -8.69 -6.17 1.23
CA SER A 83 -8.26 -7.55 1.04
C SER A 83 -7.31 -8.06 2.10
N LYS A 84 -6.34 -7.24 2.53
CA LYS A 84 -5.24 -7.69 3.39
C LYS A 84 -5.55 -7.42 4.86
N SER A 85 -5.70 -6.16 5.22
CA SER A 85 -5.90 -5.73 6.61
C SER A 85 -7.15 -6.31 7.26
N TRP A 86 -8.22 -6.53 6.49
CA TRP A 86 -9.49 -7.09 6.99
C TRP A 86 -9.79 -8.50 6.49
N ALA A 87 -8.82 -9.19 5.86
CA ALA A 87 -8.99 -10.52 5.27
C ALA A 87 -10.19 -10.64 4.30
N MET A 88 -10.51 -9.56 3.58
CA MET A 88 -11.66 -9.47 2.68
C MET A 88 -11.27 -9.65 1.20
N THR A 89 -10.40 -10.62 0.90
CA THR A 89 -9.89 -10.84 -0.45
C THR A 89 -10.98 -11.15 -1.47
N GLY A 90 -11.97 -11.96 -1.09
CA GLY A 90 -13.10 -12.35 -1.93
C GLY A 90 -14.13 -11.25 -2.17
N TRP A 91 -14.10 -10.17 -1.39
CA TRP A 91 -15.08 -9.07 -1.48
C TRP A 91 -14.77 -8.10 -2.63
N ARG A 92 -13.57 -8.15 -3.19
CA ARG A 92 -13.11 -7.32 -4.32
C ARG A 92 -13.34 -5.82 -4.11
N MET A 93 -13.00 -5.31 -2.93
CA MET A 93 -13.20 -3.93 -2.53
C MET A 93 -11.87 -3.26 -2.15
N GLY A 94 -11.71 -2.03 -2.61
CA GLY A 94 -10.60 -1.14 -2.32
C GLY A 94 -10.97 0.30 -2.63
N TRP A 95 -10.02 1.20 -2.52
CA TRP A 95 -10.21 2.60 -2.86
C TRP A 95 -8.90 3.23 -3.36
N ILE A 96 -9.05 4.34 -4.04
CA ILE A 96 -7.95 5.20 -4.47
C ILE A 96 -8.19 6.57 -3.83
N THR A 97 -7.18 7.06 -3.11
CA THR A 97 -7.13 8.46 -2.69
C THR A 97 -6.34 9.23 -3.73
N HIS A 98 -6.90 10.33 -4.22
CA HIS A 98 -6.39 11.07 -5.37
C HIS A 98 -6.68 12.56 -5.24
N PRO A 99 -5.97 13.44 -5.98
CA PRO A 99 -6.30 14.85 -6.11
C PRO A 99 -7.71 15.06 -6.69
N PRO A 100 -8.42 16.12 -6.25
CA PRO A 100 -9.82 16.36 -6.67
C PRO A 100 -10.04 16.41 -8.18
N GLU A 101 -9.07 16.92 -8.95
CA GLU A 101 -9.17 17.04 -10.41
C GLU A 101 -9.29 15.70 -11.15
N LEU A 102 -8.89 14.59 -10.53
CA LEU A 102 -9.02 13.25 -11.13
C LEU A 102 -10.37 12.59 -10.85
N GLY A 103 -11.22 13.19 -10.03
CA GLY A 103 -12.48 12.58 -9.58
C GLY A 103 -13.37 12.11 -10.72
N ASP A 104 -13.65 12.99 -11.67
CA ASP A 104 -14.52 12.68 -12.82
C ASP A 104 -13.90 11.61 -13.75
N VAL A 105 -12.59 11.70 -13.98
CA VAL A 105 -11.88 10.74 -14.84
C VAL A 105 -11.90 9.35 -14.22
N LEU A 106 -11.56 9.24 -12.94
CA LEU A 106 -11.56 7.97 -12.22
C LEU A 106 -12.98 7.42 -12.04
N GLY A 107 -13.97 8.30 -11.79
CA GLY A 107 -15.37 7.94 -11.72
C GLY A 107 -15.86 7.31 -13.03
N ASN A 108 -15.59 7.95 -14.16
CA ASN A 108 -15.90 7.42 -15.48
C ASN A 108 -15.20 6.08 -15.75
N MET A 109 -13.92 5.96 -15.40
CA MET A 109 -13.18 4.69 -15.56
C MET A 109 -13.82 3.55 -14.75
N ILE A 110 -14.29 3.83 -13.53
CA ILE A 110 -15.00 2.87 -12.70
C ILE A 110 -16.31 2.45 -13.36
N GLU A 111 -17.10 3.41 -13.81
CA GLU A 111 -18.38 3.16 -14.46
C GLU A 111 -18.24 2.28 -15.70
N PHE A 112 -17.29 2.59 -16.58
CA PHE A 112 -17.03 1.80 -17.80
C PHE A 112 -16.43 0.43 -17.53
N ASN A 113 -15.76 0.23 -16.38
CA ASN A 113 -15.09 -1.03 -16.09
C ASN A 113 -16.02 -2.03 -15.39
N TYR A 114 -16.77 -1.61 -14.38
CA TYR A 114 -17.64 -2.50 -13.59
C TYR A 114 -18.84 -1.80 -12.93
N SER A 115 -19.17 -0.61 -13.36
CA SER A 115 -20.26 0.26 -12.88
C SER A 115 -20.07 0.71 -11.43
N CYS A 116 -20.31 -0.14 -10.45
CA CYS A 116 -20.12 0.18 -9.03
C CYS A 116 -20.00 -1.09 -8.18
N LEU A 117 -19.51 -0.90 -6.97
CA LEU A 117 -19.58 -1.96 -5.97
C LEU A 117 -21.01 -2.18 -5.49
N PRO A 118 -21.49 -3.44 -5.34
CA PRO A 118 -22.78 -3.73 -4.73
C PRO A 118 -22.94 -3.08 -3.36
N THR A 119 -24.12 -2.55 -3.08
CA THR A 119 -24.41 -1.78 -1.85
C THR A 119 -24.09 -2.55 -0.56
N PHE A 120 -24.33 -3.86 -0.54
CA PHE A 120 -24.03 -4.67 0.64
C PHE A 120 -22.52 -4.79 0.91
N ILE A 121 -21.69 -4.80 -0.14
CA ILE A 121 -20.23 -4.77 -0.02
C ILE A 121 -19.78 -3.42 0.55
N GLN A 122 -20.33 -2.31 0.05
CA GLN A 122 -20.04 -0.97 0.57
C GLN A 122 -20.38 -0.86 2.06
N ARG A 123 -21.55 -1.37 2.49
CA ARG A 123 -21.95 -1.41 3.89
C ARG A 123 -21.02 -2.26 4.74
N ALA A 124 -20.54 -3.39 4.21
CA ALA A 124 -19.54 -4.21 4.90
C ALA A 124 -18.21 -3.46 5.06
N GLY A 125 -17.79 -2.67 4.07
CA GLY A 125 -16.61 -1.82 4.17
C GLY A 125 -16.72 -0.75 5.25
N ILE A 126 -17.87 -0.07 5.34
CA ILE A 126 -18.15 0.90 6.41
C ILE A 126 -18.00 0.23 7.78
N LYS A 127 -18.58 -0.95 7.94
CA LYS A 127 -18.51 -1.73 9.19
C LYS A 127 -17.07 -2.14 9.51
N ALA A 128 -16.32 -2.60 8.49
CA ALA A 128 -14.91 -2.99 8.64
C ALA A 128 -14.03 -1.81 9.12
N ILE A 129 -14.25 -0.62 8.58
CA ILE A 129 -13.53 0.59 9.03
C ILE A 129 -13.94 0.99 10.45
N ALA A 130 -15.24 1.01 10.73
CA ALA A 130 -15.74 1.50 12.00
C ALA A 130 -15.44 0.58 13.20
N GLU A 131 -15.44 -0.74 12.99
CA GLU A 131 -15.40 -1.72 14.07
C GLU A 131 -14.35 -2.83 13.87
N GLY A 132 -13.60 -2.81 12.77
CA GLY A 132 -12.71 -3.90 12.38
C GLY A 132 -11.33 -3.91 13.04
N GLU A 133 -10.99 -2.98 13.92
CA GLU A 133 -9.66 -2.88 14.54
C GLU A 133 -9.21 -4.18 15.22
N ARG A 134 -10.12 -4.82 15.94
CA ARG A 134 -9.81 -6.09 16.61
C ARG A 134 -9.49 -7.19 15.60
N ALA A 135 -10.20 -7.24 14.49
CA ALA A 135 -9.96 -8.22 13.43
C ALA A 135 -8.59 -8.00 12.78
N VAL A 136 -8.25 -6.74 12.48
CA VAL A 136 -6.92 -6.38 11.94
C VAL A 136 -5.82 -6.82 12.90
N ALA A 137 -5.94 -6.49 14.19
CA ALA A 137 -4.94 -6.89 15.19
C ALA A 137 -4.77 -8.42 15.28
N GLN A 138 -5.86 -9.19 15.19
CA GLN A 138 -5.81 -10.65 15.19
C GLN A 138 -5.11 -11.20 13.94
N ILE A 139 -5.33 -10.60 12.77
CA ILE A 139 -4.68 -11.00 11.52
C ILE A 139 -3.17 -10.71 11.60
N VAL A 140 -2.79 -9.52 12.04
CA VAL A 140 -1.38 -9.12 12.22
C VAL A 140 -0.68 -10.06 13.20
N GLU A 141 -1.30 -10.36 14.33
CA GLU A 141 -0.74 -11.30 15.32
C GLU A 141 -0.56 -12.71 14.75
N HIS A 142 -1.54 -13.20 13.98
CA HIS A 142 -1.41 -14.50 13.30
C HIS A 142 -0.23 -14.51 12.31
N CYS A 143 -0.06 -13.46 11.54
CA CYS A 143 1.07 -13.31 10.62
C CYS A 143 2.40 -13.21 11.39
N ARG A 144 2.43 -12.49 12.51
CA ARG A 144 3.62 -12.36 13.38
C ARG A 144 4.07 -13.72 13.90
N ILE A 145 3.14 -14.52 14.40
CA ILE A 145 3.43 -15.91 14.86
C ILE A 145 4.01 -16.74 13.71
N GLY A 146 3.43 -16.66 12.52
CA GLY A 146 3.93 -17.35 11.33
C GLY A 146 5.34 -16.93 10.96
N ARG A 147 5.62 -15.62 10.96
CA ARG A 147 6.96 -15.05 10.75
C ARG A 147 7.96 -15.60 11.77
N ASP A 148 7.62 -15.60 13.05
CA ASP A 148 8.51 -16.03 14.13
C ASP A 148 8.84 -17.52 14.00
N ILE A 149 7.88 -18.36 13.62
CA ILE A 149 8.12 -19.78 13.31
C ILE A 149 9.09 -19.92 12.12
N CYS A 150 8.89 -19.15 11.06
CA CYS A 150 9.79 -19.14 9.91
C CYS A 150 11.21 -18.72 10.31
N ASN A 151 11.34 -17.66 11.10
CA ASN A 151 12.63 -17.18 11.61
C ASN A 151 13.39 -18.21 12.42
N GLN A 152 12.67 -19.03 13.20
CA GLN A 152 13.28 -20.10 14.00
C GLN A 152 13.70 -21.31 13.16
N ARG A 153 12.93 -21.65 12.15
CA ARG A 153 13.10 -22.92 11.40
C ARG A 153 13.93 -22.78 10.14
N LEU A 154 13.71 -21.72 9.34
CA LEU A 154 14.36 -21.58 8.04
C LEU A 154 15.89 -21.50 8.10
N PRO A 155 16.52 -20.79 9.04
CA PRO A 155 17.99 -20.74 9.15
C PRO A 155 18.64 -22.10 9.36
N ASN A 156 17.90 -23.07 9.90
CA ASN A 156 18.39 -24.41 10.19
C ASN A 156 18.22 -25.40 9.02
N LEU A 157 17.64 -24.96 7.90
CA LEU A 157 17.44 -25.79 6.72
C LEU A 157 18.69 -25.75 5.82
N PRO A 158 19.22 -26.91 5.37
CA PRO A 158 20.52 -26.98 4.67
C PRO A 158 20.61 -26.19 3.35
N LYS A 159 19.47 -25.86 2.75
CA LYS A 159 19.37 -25.17 1.44
C LYS A 159 18.91 -23.72 1.55
N VAL A 160 18.63 -23.22 2.76
CA VAL A 160 18.22 -21.83 2.98
C VAL A 160 19.44 -21.02 3.39
N ARG A 161 19.73 -19.97 2.63
CA ARG A 161 20.81 -19.02 2.91
C ARG A 161 20.23 -17.62 3.04
N ASP A 162 20.81 -16.84 3.93
CA ASP A 162 20.53 -15.40 4.09
C ASP A 162 19.03 -15.05 4.25
N TYR A 163 18.27 -15.93 4.92
CA TYR A 163 16.89 -15.62 5.26
C TYR A 163 16.87 -14.48 6.28
N ARG A 164 16.43 -13.31 5.83
CA ARG A 164 16.17 -12.14 6.67
C ARG A 164 14.77 -11.64 6.32
N PRO A 165 13.76 -11.92 7.16
CA PRO A 165 12.47 -11.29 6.94
C PRO A 165 12.64 -9.77 7.12
N ALA A 166 12.08 -9.02 6.23
CA ALA A 166 11.84 -7.61 6.51
C ALA A 166 10.80 -7.52 7.65
N SER A 167 10.98 -6.55 8.51
CA SER A 167 10.13 -6.26 9.67
C SER A 167 8.70 -5.96 9.28
#